data_b3987315f448dea21db720ec2b81195f
#
_entry.id   b3987315f448dea21db720ec2b81195f
#
_cell.length_a   1.000
_cell.length_b   1.000
_cell.length_c   1.000
_cell.angle_alpha   90.00
_cell.angle_beta   90.00
_cell.angle_gamma   90.00
#
_symmetry.space_group_name_H-M   'P 1'
#
loop_
_entity.id
_entity.type
_entity.pdbx_description
1 polymer ?
#
loop_
_entity_poly.entity_id
_entity_poly.type
_entity_poly.pdbx_seq_one_letter_code
_entity_poly.pdbx_strand_id
1 'polypeptide(L)'
;MRLQTLVLAALAAVAAAVPAAAATVRVTVTKLTFEPAQVSAHVGDTIEWVNADFLAHSATDRKKEWDLFIAPNKSVHVTVTKPDEIDYYCRFHPNMVGHISVTP
;
A
#
# COMPACT_ATOMS: atom_id res chain seq x y z
N MET A 1 -19.12 -60.97 -20.48
CA MET A 1 -18.70 -60.00 -19.44
C MET A 1 -18.05 -58.84 -20.14
N ARG A 2 -18.71 -57.73 -20.18
CA ARG A 2 -18.10 -56.49 -20.71
C ARG A 2 -17.48 -55.73 -19.55
N LEU A 3 -16.17 -55.64 -19.54
CA LEU A 3 -15.46 -54.72 -18.68
C LEU A 3 -15.68 -53.30 -19.19
N GLN A 4 -16.53 -52.55 -18.52
CA GLN A 4 -16.58 -51.10 -18.74
C GLN A 4 -15.40 -50.49 -17.98
N THR A 5 -14.38 -50.14 -18.72
CA THR A 5 -13.34 -49.25 -18.20
C THR A 5 -13.96 -47.87 -18.03
N LEU A 6 -14.29 -47.53 -16.80
CA LEU A 6 -14.57 -46.14 -16.42
C LEU A 6 -13.24 -45.39 -16.55
N VAL A 7 -13.09 -44.65 -17.65
CA VAL A 7 -12.05 -43.64 -17.75
C VAL A 7 -12.52 -42.45 -16.88
N LEU A 8 -12.08 -42.42 -15.65
CA LEU A 8 -12.16 -41.24 -14.85
C LEU A 8 -11.23 -40.21 -15.50
N ALA A 9 -11.77 -39.32 -16.31
CA ALA A 9 -11.08 -38.13 -16.70
C ALA A 9 -10.98 -37.25 -15.42
N ALA A 10 -9.83 -37.31 -14.76
CA ALA A 10 -9.50 -36.36 -13.73
C ALA A 10 -9.38 -34.98 -14.43
N LEU A 11 -10.43 -34.19 -14.37
CA LEU A 11 -10.32 -32.75 -14.61
C LEU A 11 -9.42 -32.19 -13.54
N ALA A 12 -8.13 -32.06 -13.86
CA ALA A 12 -7.26 -31.21 -13.10
C ALA A 12 -7.79 -29.77 -13.32
N ALA A 13 -8.56 -29.28 -12.36
CA ALA A 13 -8.88 -27.86 -12.32
C ALA A 13 -7.56 -27.14 -12.06
N VAL A 14 -6.94 -26.62 -13.12
CA VAL A 14 -5.87 -25.64 -12.98
C VAL A 14 -6.55 -24.42 -12.40
N ALA A 15 -6.46 -24.26 -11.07
CA ALA A 15 -6.81 -23.02 -10.44
C ALA A 15 -5.84 -21.97 -11.00
N ALA A 16 -6.29 -21.19 -11.99
CA ALA A 16 -5.54 -20.00 -12.39
C ALA A 16 -5.38 -19.14 -11.14
N ALA A 17 -4.14 -18.96 -10.68
CA ALA A 17 -3.85 -17.99 -9.63
C ALA A 17 -4.28 -16.63 -10.16
N VAL A 18 -5.40 -16.10 -9.65
CA VAL A 18 -5.82 -14.74 -9.92
C VAL A 18 -4.85 -13.86 -9.13
N PRO A 19 -4.10 -12.94 -9.78
CA PRO A 19 -3.27 -12.00 -9.05
C PRO A 19 -4.15 -11.26 -8.04
N ALA A 20 -3.70 -11.15 -6.81
CA ALA A 20 -4.39 -10.33 -5.84
C ALA A 20 -4.56 -8.92 -6.42
N ALA A 21 -5.77 -8.38 -6.38
CA ALA A 21 -6.01 -7.01 -6.80
C ALA A 21 -5.17 -6.06 -5.95
N ALA A 22 -4.61 -5.02 -6.58
CA ALA A 22 -3.90 -3.97 -5.88
C ALA A 22 -4.82 -3.32 -4.84
N ALA A 23 -4.30 -3.14 -3.64
CA ALA A 23 -5.03 -2.55 -2.52
C ALA A 23 -4.66 -1.08 -2.37
N THR A 24 -5.54 -0.32 -1.72
CA THR A 24 -5.23 1.01 -1.23
C THR A 24 -5.03 0.94 0.28
N VAL A 25 -3.85 1.33 0.73
CA VAL A 25 -3.49 1.41 2.13
C VAL A 25 -3.63 2.87 2.57
N ARG A 26 -4.55 3.14 3.48
CA ARG A 26 -4.85 4.51 3.90
C ARG A 26 -4.11 4.86 5.19
N VAL A 27 -3.51 6.04 5.17
CA VAL A 27 -2.91 6.69 6.33
C VAL A 27 -3.66 8.00 6.58
N THR A 28 -4.15 8.19 7.79
CA THR A 28 -4.78 9.44 8.20
C THR A 28 -3.75 10.37 8.83
N VAL A 29 -3.73 11.60 8.39
CA VAL A 29 -2.87 12.65 8.95
C VAL A 29 -3.72 13.49 9.90
N THR A 30 -3.42 13.41 11.18
CA THR A 30 -4.18 14.10 12.22
C THR A 30 -3.32 14.30 13.47
N LYS A 31 -3.54 15.40 14.19
CA LYS A 31 -2.86 15.68 15.46
C LYS A 31 -1.34 15.55 15.38
N LEU A 32 -0.74 16.00 14.28
CA LEU A 32 0.70 15.92 14.05
C LEU A 32 1.25 14.49 14.02
N THR A 33 0.42 13.53 13.61
CA THR A 33 0.82 12.11 13.45
C THR A 33 0.35 11.54 12.14
N PHE A 34 1.03 10.50 11.68
CA PHE A 34 0.54 9.59 10.65
C PHE A 34 -0.09 8.37 11.34
N GLU A 35 -1.36 8.09 11.04
CA GLU A 35 -2.10 6.99 11.67
C GLU A 35 -2.67 6.01 10.64
N PRO A 36 -2.24 4.75 10.64
CA PRO A 36 -1.17 4.18 11.47
C PRO A 36 0.21 4.68 11.04
N ALA A 37 1.16 4.74 11.98
CA ALA A 37 2.53 5.18 11.70
C ALA A 37 3.32 4.14 10.89
N GLN A 38 2.95 2.87 11.01
CA GLN A 38 3.56 1.75 10.28
C GLN A 38 2.50 1.02 9.48
N VAL A 39 2.76 0.85 8.19
CA VAL A 39 1.88 0.12 7.29
C VAL A 39 2.67 -0.89 6.49
N SER A 40 1.97 -1.93 6.04
CA SER A 40 2.50 -2.94 5.13
C SER A 40 1.76 -2.88 3.80
N ALA A 41 2.47 -3.03 2.72
CA ALA A 41 1.92 -3.05 1.38
C ALA A 41 2.62 -4.11 0.52
N HIS A 42 2.01 -4.43 -0.61
CA HIS A 42 2.60 -5.25 -1.66
C HIS A 42 2.95 -4.38 -2.86
N VAL A 43 3.91 -4.80 -3.64
CA VAL A 43 4.21 -4.14 -4.91
C VAL A 43 2.94 -4.01 -5.75
N GLY A 44 2.66 -2.81 -6.24
CA GLY A 44 1.46 -2.46 -6.98
C GLY A 44 0.37 -1.82 -6.14
N ASP A 45 0.47 -1.87 -4.82
CA ASP A 45 -0.48 -1.19 -3.94
C ASP A 45 -0.27 0.33 -3.97
N THR A 46 -1.32 1.03 -3.62
CA THR A 46 -1.31 2.50 -3.48
C THR A 46 -1.37 2.86 -2.01
N ILE A 47 -0.48 3.75 -1.59
CA ILE A 47 -0.56 4.39 -0.28
C ILE A 47 -1.28 5.72 -0.46
N GLU A 48 -2.34 5.93 0.31
CA GLU A 48 -3.11 7.16 0.30
C GLU A 48 -3.02 7.84 1.66
N TRP A 49 -2.59 9.12 1.67
CA TRP A 49 -2.64 9.96 2.86
C TRP A 49 -3.83 10.89 2.78
N VAL A 50 -4.67 10.86 3.81
CA VAL A 50 -5.83 11.74 3.95
C VAL A 50 -5.53 12.72 5.07
N ASN A 51 -5.41 14.00 4.73
CA ASN A 51 -5.18 15.04 5.73
C ASN A 51 -6.51 15.44 6.39
N ALA A 52 -6.73 14.95 7.59
CA ALA A 52 -7.89 15.29 8.42
C ALA A 52 -7.64 16.49 9.33
N ASP A 53 -6.56 17.23 9.08
CA ASP A 53 -6.16 18.39 9.86
C ASP A 53 -6.47 19.70 9.11
N PHE A 54 -6.50 20.79 9.84
CA PHE A 54 -6.63 22.13 9.24
C PHE A 54 -5.29 22.73 8.82
N LEU A 55 -4.18 22.09 9.16
CA LEU A 55 -2.83 22.47 8.76
C LEU A 55 -2.41 21.67 7.52
N ALA A 56 -1.59 22.29 6.67
CA ALA A 56 -0.91 21.58 5.61
C ALA A 56 0.20 20.66 6.18
N HIS A 57 0.37 19.52 5.54
CA HIS A 57 1.41 18.55 5.87
C HIS A 57 2.13 18.10 4.60
N SER A 58 3.11 17.24 4.74
CA SER A 58 3.72 16.52 3.62
C SER A 58 3.94 15.06 3.98
N ALA A 59 3.97 14.21 2.95
CA ALA A 59 4.53 12.88 3.06
C ALA A 59 5.79 12.87 2.18
N THR A 60 6.95 12.82 2.81
CA THR A 60 8.24 13.00 2.14
C THR A 60 9.12 11.79 2.43
N ASP A 61 9.48 11.06 1.37
CA ASP A 61 10.42 9.95 1.46
C ASP A 61 11.81 10.47 1.87
N ARG A 62 12.43 9.81 2.84
CA ARG A 62 13.78 10.20 3.27
C ARG A 62 14.83 10.02 2.18
N LYS A 63 14.60 9.11 1.23
CA LYS A 63 15.45 8.93 0.04
C LYS A 63 15.11 9.92 -1.07
N LYS A 64 14.11 10.79 -0.88
CA LYS A 64 13.65 11.79 -1.84
C LYS A 64 13.13 11.23 -3.16
N GLU A 65 12.65 10.01 -3.19
CA GLU A 65 12.02 9.44 -4.37
C GLU A 65 10.64 10.06 -4.63
N TRP A 66 9.97 10.53 -3.58
CA TRP A 66 8.73 11.29 -3.66
C TRP A 66 8.62 12.29 -2.51
N ASP A 67 7.87 13.35 -2.77
CA ASP A 67 7.65 14.46 -1.83
C ASP A 67 6.28 15.06 -2.12
N LEU A 68 5.29 14.71 -1.31
CA LEU A 68 3.89 15.03 -1.55
C LEU A 68 3.42 16.09 -0.57
N PHE A 69 3.03 17.26 -1.09
CA PHE A 69 2.35 18.28 -0.32
C PHE A 69 0.89 17.87 -0.11
N ILE A 70 0.40 17.94 1.13
CA ILE A 70 -0.96 17.55 1.49
C ILE A 70 -1.68 18.74 2.08
N ALA A 71 -2.47 19.43 1.26
CA ALA A 71 -3.30 20.54 1.72
C ALA A 71 -4.34 20.07 2.75
N PRO A 72 -4.84 20.97 3.62
CA PRO A 72 -5.90 20.64 4.55
C PRO A 72 -7.11 19.99 3.87
N ASN A 73 -7.63 18.93 4.44
CA ASN A 73 -8.80 18.17 3.94
C ASN A 73 -8.62 17.56 2.55
N LYS A 74 -7.38 17.41 2.08
CA LYS A 74 -7.05 16.80 0.80
C LYS A 74 -6.34 15.46 1.02
N SER A 75 -6.33 14.66 -0.02
CA SER A 75 -5.57 13.40 -0.06
C SER A 75 -4.57 13.41 -1.20
N VAL A 76 -3.49 12.65 -1.00
CA VAL A 76 -2.46 12.38 -1.99
C VAL A 76 -2.12 10.90 -1.95
N HIS A 77 -1.53 10.39 -3.02
CA HIS A 77 -1.20 8.98 -3.07
C HIS A 77 0.10 8.72 -3.84
N VAL A 78 0.70 7.57 -3.56
CA VAL A 78 1.83 7.02 -4.30
C VAL A 78 1.60 5.53 -4.53
N THR A 79 1.94 5.03 -5.71
CA THR A 79 1.96 3.59 -5.98
C THR A 79 3.35 3.06 -5.72
N VAL A 80 3.44 2.01 -4.89
CA VAL A 80 4.71 1.37 -4.57
C VAL A 80 5.05 0.33 -5.64
N THR A 81 6.24 0.44 -6.23
CA THR A 81 6.59 -0.30 -7.45
C THR A 81 7.69 -1.34 -7.25
N LYS A 82 8.32 -1.37 -6.08
CA LYS A 82 9.40 -2.33 -5.75
C LYS A 82 9.36 -2.68 -4.26
N PRO A 83 9.84 -3.88 -3.88
CA PRO A 83 10.05 -4.19 -2.47
C PRO A 83 10.99 -3.17 -1.84
N ASP A 84 10.62 -2.62 -0.71
CA ASP A 84 11.40 -1.59 -0.02
C ASP A 84 10.95 -1.45 1.43
N GLU A 85 11.80 -0.86 2.23
CA GLU A 85 11.50 -0.34 3.55
C GLU A 85 11.61 1.18 3.47
N ILE A 86 10.49 1.87 3.62
CA ILE A 86 10.39 3.30 3.35
C ILE A 86 10.15 4.05 4.64
N ASP A 87 11.10 4.87 5.04
CA ASP A 87 10.91 5.86 6.10
C ASP A 87 10.51 7.19 5.46
N TYR A 88 9.46 7.80 5.97
CA TYR A 88 8.99 9.09 5.50
C TYR A 88 8.66 10.02 6.67
N TYR A 89 8.52 11.29 6.40
CA TYR A 89 8.29 12.33 7.40
C TYR A 89 7.50 13.50 6.80
N CYS A 90 7.06 14.40 7.66
CA CYS A 90 6.48 15.67 7.26
C CYS A 90 7.56 16.76 7.29
N ARG A 91 7.75 17.49 6.18
CA ARG A 91 8.75 18.56 6.08
C ARG A 91 8.46 19.74 7.03
N PHE A 92 7.20 19.98 7.34
CA PHE A 92 6.77 21.09 8.20
C PHE A 92 6.84 20.74 9.70
N HIS A 93 6.83 19.46 10.01
CA HIS A 93 6.83 18.93 11.38
C HIS A 93 7.72 17.68 11.42
N PRO A 94 9.06 17.83 11.48
CA PRO A 94 9.99 16.70 11.26
C PRO A 94 9.83 15.53 12.23
N ASN A 95 9.15 15.73 13.38
CA ASN A 95 8.85 14.65 14.31
C ASN A 95 7.66 13.78 13.89
N MET A 96 6.88 14.22 12.90
CA MET A 96 5.88 13.37 12.25
C MET A 96 6.60 12.42 11.33
N VAL A 97 6.59 11.14 11.69
CA VAL A 97 7.30 10.08 10.96
C VAL A 97 6.38 8.89 10.71
N GLY A 98 6.63 8.21 9.62
CA GLY A 98 5.93 6.98 9.26
C GLY A 98 6.87 6.00 8.58
N HIS A 99 6.41 4.76 8.45
CA HIS A 99 7.15 3.69 7.83
C HIS A 99 6.22 2.82 6.98
N ILE A 100 6.68 2.48 5.78
CA ILE A 100 5.99 1.57 4.87
C ILE A 100 6.90 0.40 4.57
N SER A 101 6.45 -0.82 4.88
CA SER A 101 7.11 -2.05 4.49
C SER A 101 6.45 -2.58 3.23
N VAL A 102 7.18 -2.63 2.13
CA VAL A 102 6.70 -3.12 0.84
C VAL A 102 7.30 -4.47 0.54
N THR A 103 6.45 -5.47 0.38
CA THR A 103 6.84 -6.83 -0.02
C THR A 103 6.39 -7.15 -1.44
N PRO A 104 6.99 -8.18 -2.07
CA PRO A 104 6.55 -8.65 -3.39
C PRO A 104 5.08 -8.98 -3.48
#